data_854071d49a4796555f50b2d75398fd2d
#
_entry.id   854071d49a4796555f50b2d75398fd2d
#
_cell.length_a   1.000
_cell.length_b   1.000
_cell.length_c   1.000
_cell.angle_alpha   90.00
_cell.angle_beta   90.00
_cell.angle_gamma   90.00
#
_symmetry.space_group_name_H-M   'P 1'
#
loop_
_entity.id
_entity.type
_entity.pdbx_description
1 polymer ?
#
loop_
_entity_poly.entity_id
_entity_poly.type
_entity_poly.pdbx_seq_one_letter_code
_entity_poly.pdbx_strand_id
1 'polypeptide(L)'
;MATRHQARQAVIALLYANEFNAQDETSVSEFLESKKVRGEQREFAKALYVGVQANLKWLDDEIKPFIKEEMRLSPIESAILRLSVYEFSHSQIDKAIIINEAVELAKELASDNAPKFINAVLDALKGELK
;
A
#
# COMPACT_ATOMS: atom_id res chain seq x y z
N MET A 1 13.43 -12.82 -11.49
CA MET A 1 13.09 -12.85 -10.07
C MET A 1 12.37 -11.55 -9.68
N ALA A 2 11.30 -11.63 -8.89
CA ALA A 2 10.56 -10.44 -8.50
C ALA A 2 11.37 -9.58 -7.53
N THR A 3 11.20 -8.26 -7.64
CA THR A 3 11.80 -7.30 -6.73
C THR A 3 10.82 -6.94 -5.61
N ARG A 4 11.29 -6.23 -4.59
CA ARG A 4 10.41 -5.67 -3.55
C ARG A 4 9.37 -4.74 -4.15
N HIS A 5 9.77 -3.96 -5.16
CA HIS A 5 8.83 -3.07 -5.85
C HIS A 5 7.72 -3.87 -6.53
N GLN A 6 8.06 -4.94 -7.22
CA GLN A 6 7.08 -5.80 -7.85
C GLN A 6 6.18 -6.50 -6.83
N ALA A 7 6.74 -6.89 -5.68
CA ALA A 7 5.95 -7.45 -4.59
C ALA A 7 4.92 -6.42 -4.09
N ARG A 8 5.34 -5.16 -3.93
CA ARG A 8 4.43 -4.10 -3.50
C ARG A 8 3.35 -3.81 -4.55
N GLN A 9 3.70 -3.85 -5.85
CA GLN A 9 2.69 -3.72 -6.91
C GLN A 9 1.62 -4.80 -6.77
N ALA A 10 2.03 -6.02 -6.48
CA ALA A 10 1.10 -7.13 -6.28
C ALA A 10 0.22 -6.91 -5.06
N VAL A 11 0.78 -6.39 -3.97
CA VAL A 11 0.00 -6.07 -2.76
C VAL A 11 -1.06 -5.02 -3.07
N ILE A 12 -0.69 -3.95 -3.79
CA ILE A 12 -1.65 -2.92 -4.18
C ILE A 12 -2.80 -3.53 -4.99
N ALA A 13 -2.49 -4.40 -5.93
CA ALA A 13 -3.51 -5.07 -6.74
C ALA A 13 -4.45 -5.92 -5.88
N LEU A 14 -3.90 -6.63 -4.90
CA LEU A 14 -4.70 -7.44 -3.97
C LEU A 14 -5.58 -6.58 -3.08
N LEU A 15 -5.03 -5.47 -2.57
CA LEU A 15 -5.82 -4.53 -1.74
C LEU A 15 -6.94 -3.90 -2.55
N TYR A 16 -6.65 -3.54 -3.80
CA TYR A 16 -7.65 -3.02 -4.71
C TYR A 16 -8.77 -4.05 -4.97
N ALA A 17 -8.39 -5.27 -5.28
CA ALA A 17 -9.35 -6.35 -5.53
C ALA A 17 -10.23 -6.61 -4.30
N ASN A 18 -9.64 -6.50 -3.12
CA ASN A 18 -10.36 -6.76 -1.87
C ASN A 18 -11.46 -5.73 -1.58
N GLU A 19 -11.38 -4.54 -2.18
CA GLU A 19 -12.46 -3.54 -2.08
C GLU A 19 -13.76 -4.04 -2.70
N PHE A 20 -13.66 -4.94 -3.66
CA PHE A 20 -14.81 -5.46 -4.39
C PHE A 20 -15.21 -6.86 -3.95
N ASN A 21 -14.22 -7.71 -3.67
CA ASN A 21 -14.44 -9.08 -3.22
C ASN A 21 -13.32 -9.48 -2.26
N ALA A 22 -13.69 -9.99 -1.09
CA ALA A 22 -12.70 -10.47 -0.13
C ALA A 22 -11.82 -11.56 -0.77
N GLN A 23 -10.51 -11.47 -0.54
CA GLN A 23 -9.54 -12.41 -1.09
C GLN A 23 -9.15 -13.42 -0.02
N ASP A 24 -9.37 -14.71 -0.29
CA ASP A 24 -8.95 -15.76 0.63
C ASP A 24 -7.48 -16.10 0.38
N GLU A 25 -6.93 -16.95 1.26
CA GLU A 25 -5.51 -17.32 1.17
C GLU A 25 -5.15 -17.97 -0.17
N THR A 26 -6.05 -18.81 -0.68
CA THR A 26 -5.83 -19.48 -1.96
C THR A 26 -5.76 -18.49 -3.10
N SER A 27 -6.72 -17.54 -3.13
CA SER A 27 -6.74 -16.50 -4.17
C SER A 27 -5.49 -15.63 -4.12
N VAL A 28 -5.05 -15.26 -2.91
CA VAL A 28 -3.84 -14.47 -2.73
C VAL A 28 -2.62 -15.22 -3.26
N SER A 29 -2.48 -16.50 -2.89
CA SER A 29 -1.36 -17.33 -3.34
C SER A 29 -1.34 -17.51 -4.85
N GLU A 30 -2.51 -17.77 -5.45
CA GLU A 30 -2.62 -17.93 -6.89
C GLU A 30 -2.27 -16.64 -7.63
N PHE A 31 -2.71 -15.50 -7.10
CA PHE A 31 -2.39 -14.20 -7.71
C PHE A 31 -0.89 -13.95 -7.67
N LEU A 32 -0.26 -14.16 -6.52
CA LEU A 32 1.19 -13.96 -6.38
C LEU A 32 1.97 -14.88 -7.32
N GLU A 33 1.54 -16.13 -7.46
CA GLU A 33 2.16 -17.05 -8.40
C GLU A 33 2.02 -16.56 -9.84
N SER A 34 0.84 -16.04 -10.20
CA SER A 34 0.60 -15.50 -11.54
C SER A 34 1.54 -14.34 -11.88
N LYS A 35 1.96 -13.59 -10.86
CA LYS A 35 2.88 -12.46 -11.02
C LYS A 35 4.34 -12.87 -10.81
N LYS A 36 4.59 -14.14 -10.62
CA LYS A 36 5.94 -14.71 -10.37
C LYS A 36 6.59 -14.12 -9.12
N VAL A 37 5.75 -13.73 -8.15
CA VAL A 37 6.22 -13.30 -6.84
C VAL A 37 6.35 -14.56 -5.98
N ARG A 38 7.59 -14.98 -5.74
CA ARG A 38 7.91 -16.26 -5.11
C ARG A 38 8.96 -16.10 -4.01
N GLY A 39 9.10 -17.14 -3.20
CA GLY A 39 10.14 -17.18 -2.16
C GLY A 39 9.99 -16.05 -1.15
N GLU A 40 11.09 -15.39 -0.85
CA GLU A 40 11.11 -14.28 0.12
C GLU A 40 10.17 -13.16 -0.27
N GLN A 41 10.05 -12.86 -1.56
CA GLN A 41 9.17 -11.78 -2.01
C GLN A 41 7.70 -12.14 -1.81
N ARG A 42 7.36 -13.41 -1.94
CA ARG A 42 6.00 -13.89 -1.65
C ARG A 42 5.67 -13.72 -0.17
N GLU A 43 6.59 -14.11 0.71
CA GLU A 43 6.40 -13.97 2.14
C GLU A 43 6.27 -12.50 2.53
N PHE A 44 7.11 -11.65 1.94
CA PHE A 44 7.04 -10.21 2.13
C PHE A 44 5.67 -9.66 1.70
N ALA A 45 5.22 -10.01 0.50
CA ALA A 45 3.92 -9.54 -0.02
C ALA A 45 2.75 -10.03 0.84
N LYS A 46 2.76 -11.31 1.24
CA LYS A 46 1.70 -11.85 2.09
C LYS A 46 1.65 -11.15 3.44
N ALA A 47 2.81 -10.92 4.06
CA ALA A 47 2.87 -10.25 5.35
C ALA A 47 2.31 -8.83 5.25
N LEU A 48 2.64 -8.10 4.20
CA LEU A 48 2.10 -6.75 3.99
C LEU A 48 0.59 -6.80 3.79
N TYR A 49 0.11 -7.68 2.93
CA TYR A 49 -1.33 -7.80 2.65
C TYR A 49 -2.11 -8.14 3.93
N VAL A 50 -1.67 -9.16 4.64
CA VAL A 50 -2.32 -9.60 5.88
C VAL A 50 -2.28 -8.48 6.93
N GLY A 51 -1.13 -7.83 7.07
CA GLY A 51 -0.96 -6.76 8.04
C GLY A 51 -1.86 -5.57 7.77
N VAL A 52 -1.97 -5.16 6.51
CA VAL A 52 -2.88 -4.06 6.14
C VAL A 52 -4.32 -4.44 6.42
N GLN A 53 -4.74 -5.64 6.01
CA GLN A 53 -6.11 -6.10 6.23
C GLN A 53 -6.46 -6.19 7.72
N ALA A 54 -5.51 -6.60 8.55
CA ALA A 54 -5.73 -6.71 9.99
C ALA A 54 -5.81 -5.35 10.69
N ASN A 55 -5.34 -4.28 10.03
CA ASN A 55 -5.25 -2.96 10.64
C ASN A 55 -6.02 -1.87 9.87
N LEU A 56 -7.00 -2.24 9.06
CA LEU A 56 -7.71 -1.29 8.19
C LEU A 56 -8.27 -0.09 8.95
N LYS A 57 -8.98 -0.33 10.06
CA LYS A 57 -9.58 0.76 10.81
C LYS A 57 -8.53 1.72 11.34
N TRP A 58 -7.47 1.17 11.94
CA TRP A 58 -6.39 2.00 12.48
C TRP A 58 -5.71 2.81 11.37
N LEU A 59 -5.44 2.17 10.23
CA LEU A 59 -4.81 2.85 9.10
C LEU A 59 -5.68 3.98 8.57
N ASP A 60 -6.97 3.73 8.40
CA ASP A 60 -7.90 4.75 7.91
C ASP A 60 -8.02 5.91 8.90
N ASP A 61 -8.04 5.62 10.20
CA ASP A 61 -8.09 6.65 11.23
C ASP A 61 -6.82 7.52 11.23
N GLU A 62 -5.66 6.92 10.96
CA GLU A 62 -4.40 7.66 10.86
C GLU A 62 -4.34 8.54 9.60
N ILE A 63 -4.90 8.08 8.52
CA ILE A 63 -4.86 8.78 7.22
C ILE A 63 -5.89 9.91 7.15
N LYS A 64 -7.07 9.69 7.72
CA LYS A 64 -8.22 10.60 7.62
C LYS A 64 -7.91 12.08 7.92
N PRO A 65 -7.17 12.42 8.99
CA PRO A 65 -6.89 13.83 9.29
C PRO A 65 -6.15 14.59 8.20
N PHE A 66 -5.47 13.87 7.31
CA PHE A 66 -4.66 14.47 6.24
C PHE A 66 -5.40 14.54 4.90
N ILE A 67 -6.65 14.08 4.86
CA ILE A 67 -7.47 14.09 3.66
C ILE A 67 -8.59 15.12 3.86
N LYS A 68 -8.71 16.06 2.91
CA LYS A 68 -9.77 17.07 2.97
C LYS A 68 -11.12 16.41 2.76
N GLU A 69 -12.15 16.90 3.44
CA GLU A 69 -13.51 16.32 3.38
C GLU A 69 -14.05 16.22 1.95
N GLU A 70 -13.78 17.20 1.13
CA GLU A 70 -14.26 17.23 -0.25
C GLU A 70 -13.48 16.30 -1.19
N MET A 71 -12.35 15.77 -0.72
CA MET A 71 -11.56 14.86 -1.54
C MET A 71 -12.06 13.43 -1.43
N ARG A 72 -12.13 12.75 -2.56
CA ARG A 72 -12.47 11.34 -2.60
C ARG A 72 -11.26 10.56 -3.07
N LEU A 73 -10.80 9.66 -2.23
CA LEU A 73 -9.70 8.78 -2.58
C LEU A 73 -10.19 7.70 -3.54
N SER A 74 -9.44 7.47 -4.61
CA SER A 74 -9.68 6.31 -5.44
C SER A 74 -9.26 5.06 -4.67
N PRO A 75 -9.79 3.88 -5.02
CA PRO A 75 -9.35 2.63 -4.37
C PRO A 75 -7.84 2.40 -4.47
N ILE A 76 -7.20 2.79 -5.57
CA ILE A 76 -5.75 2.65 -5.74
C ILE A 76 -5.01 3.60 -4.79
N GLU A 77 -5.45 4.85 -4.71
CA GLU A 77 -4.84 5.81 -3.78
C GLU A 77 -4.97 5.34 -2.34
N SER A 78 -6.15 4.84 -1.96
CA SER A 78 -6.37 4.28 -0.63
C SER A 78 -5.43 3.11 -0.35
N ALA A 79 -5.26 2.21 -1.31
CA ALA A 79 -4.38 1.06 -1.16
C ALA A 79 -2.94 1.49 -0.95
N ILE A 80 -2.46 2.47 -1.74
CA ILE A 80 -1.09 2.97 -1.62
C ILE A 80 -0.86 3.62 -0.25
N LEU A 81 -1.80 4.46 0.20
CA LEU A 81 -1.68 5.12 1.49
C LEU A 81 -1.72 4.11 2.64
N ARG A 82 -2.63 3.16 2.59
CA ARG A 82 -2.72 2.12 3.63
C ARG A 82 -1.45 1.30 3.73
N LEU A 83 -0.91 0.87 2.60
CA LEU A 83 0.32 0.10 2.58
C LEU A 83 1.49 0.91 3.15
N SER A 84 1.62 2.16 2.72
CA SER A 84 2.73 3.02 3.14
C SER A 84 2.68 3.34 4.64
N VAL A 85 1.51 3.64 5.17
CA VAL A 85 1.34 3.92 6.60
C VAL A 85 1.60 2.65 7.42
N TYR A 86 1.17 1.51 6.90
CA TYR A 86 1.48 0.23 7.56
C TYR A 86 2.99 0.03 7.64
N GLU A 87 3.72 0.25 6.54
CA GLU A 87 5.16 0.11 6.53
C GLU A 87 5.86 1.15 7.43
N PHE A 88 5.34 2.37 7.51
CA PHE A 88 5.86 3.38 8.46
C PHE A 88 5.89 2.84 9.89
N SER A 89 4.86 2.11 10.27
CA SER A 89 4.66 1.68 11.66
C SER A 89 5.24 0.32 11.97
N HIS A 90 5.37 -0.55 10.97
CA HIS A 90 5.68 -1.95 11.17
C HIS A 90 6.97 -2.43 10.50
N SER A 91 7.73 -1.52 9.88
CA SER A 91 9.01 -1.90 9.29
C SER A 91 10.13 -1.01 9.81
N GLN A 92 11.38 -1.44 9.56
CA GLN A 92 12.57 -0.68 9.91
C GLN A 92 13.05 0.17 8.73
N ILE A 93 12.30 0.16 7.63
CA ILE A 93 12.68 0.90 6.42
C ILE A 93 12.53 2.41 6.69
N ASP A 94 13.50 3.19 6.23
CA ASP A 94 13.47 4.64 6.33
C ASP A 94 12.19 5.18 5.68
N LYS A 95 11.49 6.08 6.36
CA LYS A 95 10.23 6.64 5.87
C LYS A 95 10.39 7.33 4.53
N ALA A 96 11.54 7.97 4.28
CA ALA A 96 11.80 8.61 2.98
C ALA A 96 11.79 7.58 1.84
N ILE A 97 12.31 6.39 2.10
CA ILE A 97 12.31 5.31 1.12
C ILE A 97 10.89 4.82 0.87
N ILE A 98 10.10 4.69 1.94
CA ILE A 98 8.70 4.27 1.82
C ILE A 98 7.91 5.29 1.00
N ILE A 99 8.13 6.58 1.22
CA ILE A 99 7.46 7.63 0.45
C ILE A 99 7.86 7.57 -1.02
N ASN A 100 9.14 7.40 -1.32
CA ASN A 100 9.61 7.29 -2.70
C ASN A 100 8.97 6.10 -3.41
N GLU A 101 8.86 4.96 -2.72
CA GLU A 101 8.17 3.79 -3.27
C GLU A 101 6.70 4.08 -3.54
N ALA A 102 6.03 4.75 -2.61
CA ALA A 102 4.62 5.10 -2.77
C ALA A 102 4.41 6.01 -3.98
N VAL A 103 5.29 6.98 -4.17
CA VAL A 103 5.23 7.90 -5.33
C VAL A 103 5.43 7.13 -6.63
N GLU A 104 6.38 6.20 -6.68
CA GLU A 104 6.60 5.38 -7.88
C GLU A 104 5.38 4.49 -8.18
N LEU A 105 4.79 3.88 -7.15
CA LEU A 105 3.58 3.09 -7.31
C LEU A 105 2.43 3.95 -7.84
N ALA A 106 2.31 5.18 -7.34
CA ALA A 106 1.27 6.10 -7.81
C ALA A 106 1.47 6.49 -9.27
N LYS A 107 2.72 6.70 -9.69
CA LYS A 107 3.03 7.00 -11.10
C LYS A 107 2.63 5.84 -12.02
N GLU A 108 2.80 4.63 -11.57
CA GLU A 108 2.54 3.43 -12.38
C GLU A 108 1.07 3.02 -12.38
N LEU A 109 0.38 3.21 -11.27
CA LEU A 109 -0.92 2.57 -11.06
C LEU A 109 -2.08 3.54 -10.88
N ALA A 110 -1.82 4.83 -10.65
CA ALA A 110 -2.87 5.80 -10.35
C ALA A 110 -2.89 6.94 -11.39
N SER A 111 -3.75 7.94 -11.15
CA SER A 111 -3.88 9.07 -12.07
C SER A 111 -2.66 10.00 -12.02
N ASP A 112 -2.54 10.88 -13.02
CA ASP A 112 -1.40 11.79 -13.15
C ASP A 112 -1.19 12.69 -11.94
N ASN A 113 -2.25 13.04 -11.21
CA ASN A 113 -2.16 13.91 -10.05
C ASN A 113 -1.86 13.16 -8.75
N ALA A 114 -1.99 11.83 -8.76
CA ALA A 114 -1.82 11.03 -7.56
C ALA A 114 -0.42 11.10 -6.94
N PRO A 115 0.68 11.07 -7.71
CA PRO A 115 2.01 11.10 -7.09
C PRO A 115 2.23 12.31 -6.18
N LYS A 116 1.84 13.50 -6.60
CA LYS A 116 1.98 14.71 -5.79
C LYS A 116 1.12 14.65 -4.54
N PHE A 117 -0.11 14.19 -4.69
CA PHE A 117 -1.05 14.05 -3.58
C PHE A 117 -0.53 13.04 -2.55
N ILE A 118 -0.11 11.87 -3.01
CA ILE A 118 0.41 10.81 -2.14
C ILE A 118 1.65 11.31 -1.39
N ASN A 119 2.56 11.97 -2.10
CA ASN A 119 3.76 12.50 -1.47
C ASN A 119 3.43 13.50 -0.36
N ALA A 120 2.51 14.44 -0.64
CA ALA A 120 2.13 15.45 0.33
C ALA A 120 1.49 14.85 1.57
N VAL A 121 0.57 13.90 1.40
CA VAL A 121 -0.10 13.23 2.51
C VAL A 121 0.90 12.47 3.37
N LEU A 122 1.75 11.66 2.74
CA LEU A 122 2.71 10.84 3.47
C LEU A 122 3.80 11.68 4.15
N ASP A 123 4.23 12.77 3.52
CA ASP A 123 5.22 13.65 4.10
C ASP A 123 4.69 14.33 5.37
N ALA A 124 3.44 14.79 5.33
CA ALA A 124 2.78 15.37 6.49
C ALA A 124 2.58 14.32 7.59
N LEU A 125 2.15 13.14 7.20
CA LEU A 125 1.81 12.06 8.13
C LEU A 125 3.04 11.48 8.83
N LYS A 126 4.18 11.42 8.13
CA LYS A 126 5.40 10.85 8.72
C LYS A 126 5.86 11.63 9.95
N GLY A 127 5.57 12.93 10.02
CA GLY A 127 5.93 13.76 11.16
C GLY A 127 5.10 13.48 12.40
N GLU A 128 3.93 12.88 12.24
CA GLU A 128 3.02 12.56 13.35
C GLU A 128 3.20 11.15 13.89
N LEU A 129 3.76 10.24 13.10
CA LEU A 129 4.00 8.85 13.51
C LEU A 129 5.34 8.73 14.21
N LYS A 130 5.33 8.10 15.37
CA LYS A 130 6.54 7.90 16.19
C LYS A 130 7.10 6.50 16.04
#